data_4964a159437626ff1cb4f179e8a45abd
#
_entry.id   4964a159437626ff1cb4f179e8a45abd
#
_cell.length_a   1.000
_cell.length_b   1.000
_cell.length_c   1.000
_cell.angle_alpha   90.00
_cell.angle_beta   90.00
_cell.angle_gamma   90.00
#
_symmetry.space_group_name_H-M   'P 1'
#
loop_
_entity.id
_entity.type
_entity.pdbx_description
1 polymer ?
#
loop_
_entity_poly.entity_id
_entity_poly.type
_entity_poly.pdbx_seq_one_letter_code
_entity_poly.pdbx_strand_id
1 'polypeptide(L)'
;AKKNLEGERALQMERQKATLAIENLGSKEMSLKGIGNVEEGVKKITGISIASAGQLIVRGLGDRYSTTTLNGLPIASPNPDNKLVPLDLFPSSTVQNITVSKVYDAAAFADYSGAHINISTKENIPEDFFQLSLNTGGKFNTLGKDRYQMDRSGSLLKTPSVDAAALDMPLMEFDKYVKTHNIFDTSFAASKKSSLPELGGNLGFGKNFGISNQTLSLLASFSASNGYQNMEDAFYKTLEATGTCLLYTSPSPRDTERS
;
A
#
# COMPACT_ATOMS: atom_id res chain seq x y z
N ALA A 1 -14.21 14.55 28.26
CA ALA A 1 -14.28 13.08 28.17
C ALA A 1 -13.94 12.66 26.75
N LYS A 2 -12.80 12.00 26.54
CA LYS A 2 -12.45 11.42 25.23
C LYS A 2 -13.51 10.37 24.88
N LYS A 3 -14.15 10.56 23.75
CA LYS A 3 -15.19 9.67 23.23
C LYS A 3 -14.52 8.38 22.80
N ASN A 4 -14.90 7.26 23.37
CA ASN A 4 -14.42 5.96 22.93
C ASN A 4 -15.05 5.64 21.56
N LEU A 5 -14.35 5.93 20.47
CA LEU A 5 -14.80 5.72 19.09
C LEU A 5 -14.64 4.27 18.60
N GLU A 6 -14.20 3.37 19.46
CA GLU A 6 -14.04 1.95 19.09
C GLU A 6 -15.40 1.21 19.04
N GLY A 7 -16.40 1.72 19.74
CA GLY A 7 -17.71 1.13 19.77
C GLY A 7 -18.48 1.39 18.47
N GLU A 8 -18.95 0.34 17.81
CA GLU A 8 -19.77 0.41 16.59
C GLU A 8 -20.96 1.38 16.74
N ARG A 9 -21.58 1.40 17.92
CA ARG A 9 -22.67 2.33 18.25
C ARG A 9 -22.22 3.78 18.29
N ALA A 10 -21.01 4.06 18.76
CA ALA A 10 -20.46 5.41 18.80
C ALA A 10 -20.17 5.93 17.38
N LEU A 11 -19.63 5.08 16.50
CA LEU A 11 -19.41 5.41 15.09
C LEU A 11 -20.73 5.59 14.32
N GLN A 12 -21.76 4.77 14.62
CA GLN A 12 -23.09 4.95 14.03
C GLN A 12 -23.74 6.25 14.49
N MET A 13 -23.64 6.59 15.78
CA MET A 13 -24.15 7.88 16.28
C MET A 13 -23.39 9.07 15.69
N GLU A 14 -22.11 8.94 15.43
CA GLU A 14 -21.31 9.96 14.76
C GLU A 14 -21.77 10.17 13.32
N ARG A 15 -22.03 9.07 12.57
CA ARG A 15 -22.63 9.15 11.22
C ARG A 15 -23.98 9.85 11.23
N GLN A 16 -24.85 9.53 12.22
CA GLN A 16 -26.18 10.12 12.32
C GLN A 16 -26.16 11.61 12.71
N LYS A 17 -25.15 12.01 13.49
CA LYS A 17 -24.98 13.41 13.93
C LYS A 17 -24.18 14.24 12.96
N ALA A 18 -23.46 13.61 12.04
CA ALA A 18 -22.67 14.32 11.04
C ALA A 18 -23.58 15.07 10.09
N THR A 19 -23.31 16.36 9.91
CA THR A 19 -23.98 17.21 8.91
C THR A 19 -23.59 16.84 7.49
N LEU A 20 -22.47 16.15 7.34
CA LEU A 20 -21.93 15.70 6.07
C LEU A 20 -21.99 14.18 5.98
N ALA A 21 -22.08 13.66 4.74
CA ALA A 21 -22.06 12.22 4.48
C ALA A 21 -20.65 11.66 4.71
N ILE A 22 -20.43 11.11 5.90
CA ILE A 22 -19.19 10.41 6.28
C ILE A 22 -19.45 8.91 6.39
N GLU A 23 -18.46 8.12 6.02
CA GLU A 23 -18.44 6.67 6.26
C GLU A 23 -17.28 6.34 7.19
N ASN A 24 -17.59 5.60 8.25
CA ASN A 24 -16.62 5.19 9.27
C ASN A 24 -16.50 3.67 9.27
N LEU A 25 -15.28 3.17 9.42
CA LEU A 25 -14.98 1.76 9.59
C LEU A 25 -14.13 1.59 10.85
N GLY A 26 -14.69 1.00 11.89
CA GLY A 26 -14.02 0.79 13.17
C GLY A 26 -13.15 -0.46 13.21
N SER A 27 -12.21 -0.51 14.15
CA SER A 27 -11.29 -1.64 14.32
C SER A 27 -12.03 -2.97 14.56
N LYS A 28 -13.12 -2.95 15.31
CA LYS A 28 -13.93 -4.13 15.57
C LYS A 28 -14.61 -4.66 14.30
N GLU A 29 -15.15 -3.77 13.48
CA GLU A 29 -15.77 -4.14 12.21
C GLU A 29 -14.71 -4.68 11.23
N MET A 30 -13.53 -4.06 11.19
CA MET A 30 -12.40 -4.55 10.39
C MET A 30 -12.01 -5.97 10.80
N SER A 31 -11.89 -6.21 12.11
CA SER A 31 -11.56 -7.53 12.65
C SER A 31 -12.62 -8.59 12.31
N LEU A 32 -13.90 -8.28 12.48
CA LEU A 32 -15.00 -9.19 12.16
C LEU A 32 -15.08 -9.53 10.67
N LYS A 33 -14.71 -8.59 9.81
CA LYS A 33 -14.69 -8.78 8.33
C LYS A 33 -13.36 -9.37 7.82
N GLY A 34 -12.41 -9.68 8.70
CA GLY A 34 -11.11 -10.22 8.33
C GLY A 34 -10.25 -9.25 7.53
N ILE A 35 -10.42 -7.94 7.72
CA ILE A 35 -9.68 -6.88 7.02
C ILE A 35 -8.31 -6.75 7.65
N GLY A 36 -7.27 -6.99 6.88
CA GLY A 36 -5.88 -6.97 7.33
C GLY A 36 -5.24 -5.59 7.37
N ASN A 37 -5.65 -4.68 6.48
CA ASN A 37 -5.08 -3.34 6.34
C ASN A 37 -6.12 -2.29 5.94
N VAL A 38 -5.73 -1.03 5.96
CA VAL A 38 -6.61 0.10 5.62
C VAL A 38 -7.08 0.04 4.16
N GLU A 39 -6.23 -0.40 3.24
CA GLU A 39 -6.58 -0.51 1.83
C GLU A 39 -7.78 -1.44 1.61
N GLU A 40 -7.74 -2.62 2.23
CA GLU A 40 -8.86 -3.57 2.18
C GLU A 40 -10.12 -2.99 2.82
N GLY A 41 -9.97 -2.21 3.90
CA GLY A 41 -11.07 -1.52 4.56
C GLY A 41 -11.73 -0.51 3.65
N VAL A 42 -10.94 0.35 3.04
CA VAL A 42 -11.42 1.41 2.15
C VAL A 42 -12.08 0.83 0.88
N LYS A 43 -11.62 -0.31 0.36
CA LYS A 43 -12.27 -1.05 -0.74
C LYS A 43 -13.70 -1.49 -0.43
N LYS A 44 -14.06 -1.63 0.85
CA LYS A 44 -15.43 -2.00 1.26
C LYS A 44 -16.38 -0.81 1.32
N ILE A 45 -15.85 0.40 1.22
CA ILE A 45 -16.62 1.64 1.25
C ILE A 45 -17.23 1.91 -0.13
N THR A 46 -18.52 2.23 -0.15
CA THR A 46 -19.26 2.45 -1.39
C THR A 46 -18.68 3.59 -2.23
N GLY A 47 -18.52 3.36 -3.54
CA GLY A 47 -18.01 4.37 -4.49
C GLY A 47 -16.50 4.58 -4.44
N ILE A 48 -15.77 3.67 -3.83
CA ILE A 48 -14.32 3.63 -3.84
C ILE A 48 -13.85 2.35 -4.54
N SER A 49 -12.89 2.49 -5.42
CA SER A 49 -12.19 1.38 -6.05
C SER A 49 -10.69 1.64 -6.04
N ILE A 50 -9.90 0.59 -6.18
CA ILE A 50 -8.46 0.68 -6.24
C ILE A 50 -8.01 0.05 -7.55
N ALA A 51 -7.24 0.81 -8.33
CA ALA A 51 -6.65 0.34 -9.57
C ALA A 51 -5.45 -0.59 -9.32
N SER A 52 -4.99 -1.26 -10.37
CA SER A 52 -3.92 -2.27 -10.30
C SER A 52 -2.60 -1.78 -9.71
N ALA A 53 -2.36 -0.48 -9.73
CA ALA A 53 -1.16 0.16 -9.18
C ALA A 53 -1.34 0.67 -7.72
N GLY A 54 -2.41 0.27 -7.03
CA GLY A 54 -2.72 0.77 -5.68
C GLY A 54 -3.31 2.18 -5.67
N GLN A 55 -3.61 2.75 -6.84
CA GLN A 55 -4.20 4.08 -6.96
C GLN A 55 -5.67 4.05 -6.57
N LEU A 56 -6.03 4.94 -5.65
CA LEU A 56 -7.40 5.09 -5.21
C LEU A 56 -8.24 5.85 -6.24
N ILE A 57 -9.41 5.34 -6.55
CA ILE A 57 -10.39 5.99 -7.40
C ILE A 57 -11.67 6.19 -6.62
N VAL A 58 -12.09 7.42 -6.46
CA VAL A 58 -13.32 7.79 -5.73
C VAL A 58 -14.29 8.44 -6.71
N ARG A 59 -15.44 7.80 -6.93
CA ARG A 59 -16.48 8.27 -7.86
C ARG A 59 -15.91 8.62 -9.25
N GLY A 60 -14.93 7.84 -9.72
CA GLY A 60 -14.26 8.06 -11.01
C GLY A 60 -13.09 9.05 -10.98
N LEU A 61 -12.86 9.74 -9.86
CA LEU A 61 -11.72 10.64 -9.66
C LEU A 61 -10.52 9.87 -9.14
N GLY A 62 -9.36 10.04 -9.76
CA GLY A 62 -8.11 9.41 -9.35
C GLY A 62 -7.56 9.96 -8.02
N ASP A 63 -6.50 9.34 -7.55
CA ASP A 63 -5.85 9.59 -6.25
C ASP A 63 -5.43 11.05 -6.04
N ARG A 64 -5.00 11.74 -7.11
CA ARG A 64 -4.61 13.17 -7.05
C ARG A 64 -5.69 14.10 -6.53
N TYR A 65 -6.95 13.69 -6.61
CA TYR A 65 -8.09 14.47 -6.14
C TYR A 65 -8.51 14.12 -4.73
N SER A 66 -7.82 13.19 -4.08
CA SER A 66 -8.08 12.76 -2.72
C SER A 66 -6.94 13.13 -1.79
N THR A 67 -7.19 13.10 -0.49
CA THR A 67 -6.18 13.39 0.53
C THR A 67 -6.27 12.40 1.68
N THR A 68 -5.14 12.10 2.30
CA THR A 68 -5.05 11.20 3.45
C THR A 68 -4.44 11.94 4.63
N THR A 69 -5.06 11.78 5.78
CA THR A 69 -4.55 12.27 7.06
C THR A 69 -4.37 11.13 8.05
N LEU A 70 -3.38 11.25 8.90
CA LEU A 70 -3.15 10.37 10.05
C LEU A 70 -3.38 11.16 11.33
N ASN A 71 -4.36 10.76 12.12
CA ASN A 71 -4.77 11.48 13.32
C ASN A 71 -5.09 12.96 13.06
N GLY A 72 -5.67 13.27 11.89
CA GLY A 72 -5.99 14.64 11.46
C GLY A 72 -4.82 15.42 10.84
N LEU A 73 -3.62 14.88 10.81
CA LEU A 73 -2.45 15.52 10.19
C LEU A 73 -2.19 14.97 8.78
N PRO A 74 -1.86 15.82 7.79
CA PRO A 74 -1.58 15.38 6.44
C PRO A 74 -0.32 14.52 6.39
N ILE A 75 -0.35 13.46 5.59
CA ILE A 75 0.80 12.60 5.32
C ILE A 75 1.18 12.69 3.85
N ALA A 76 2.48 12.84 3.59
CA ALA A 76 3.03 12.80 2.24
C ALA A 76 3.21 11.36 1.76
N SER A 77 2.98 11.13 0.47
CA SER A 77 3.29 9.86 -0.16
C SER A 77 4.81 9.69 -0.33
N PRO A 78 5.37 8.52 -0.03
CA PRO A 78 6.76 8.20 -0.35
C PRO A 78 6.97 7.96 -1.85
N ASN A 79 5.89 7.73 -2.60
CA ASN A 79 5.93 7.53 -4.05
C ASN A 79 5.59 8.85 -4.77
N PRO A 80 6.51 9.42 -5.57
CA PRO A 80 6.27 10.69 -6.28
C PRO A 80 5.15 10.60 -7.33
N ASP A 81 4.87 9.40 -7.85
CA ASP A 81 3.84 9.19 -8.86
C ASP A 81 2.41 9.19 -8.28
N ASN A 82 2.28 8.94 -6.97
CA ASN A 82 1.00 8.87 -6.28
C ASN A 82 0.89 9.97 -5.22
N LYS A 83 -0.20 10.74 -5.22
CA LYS A 83 -0.45 11.76 -4.20
C LYS A 83 -0.74 11.12 -2.84
N LEU A 84 -1.48 10.01 -2.84
CA LEU A 84 -1.85 9.32 -1.61
C LEU A 84 -0.74 8.36 -1.15
N VAL A 85 -0.56 8.30 0.15
CA VAL A 85 0.26 7.26 0.76
C VAL A 85 -0.37 5.89 0.50
N PRO A 86 0.42 4.84 0.21
CA PRO A 86 -0.10 3.49 0.07
C PRO A 86 -0.82 3.05 1.36
N LEU A 87 -2.13 2.77 1.24
CA LEU A 87 -2.98 2.48 2.39
C LEU A 87 -2.76 1.09 3.00
N ASP A 88 -2.09 0.20 2.28
CA ASP A 88 -1.64 -1.11 2.74
C ASP A 88 -0.55 -1.04 3.81
N LEU A 89 0.14 0.11 3.93
CA LEU A 89 1.13 0.36 4.98
C LEU A 89 0.53 0.43 6.39
N PHE A 90 -0.80 0.60 6.50
CA PHE A 90 -1.48 0.71 7.79
C PHE A 90 -2.20 -0.60 8.15
N PRO A 91 -1.61 -1.46 8.99
CA PRO A 91 -2.27 -2.68 9.44
C PRO A 91 -3.49 -2.36 10.32
N SER A 92 -4.56 -3.14 10.18
CA SER A 92 -5.78 -2.97 10.98
C SER A 92 -5.54 -3.11 12.49
N SER A 93 -4.47 -3.79 12.90
CA SER A 93 -4.07 -3.93 14.31
C SER A 93 -3.69 -2.60 14.97
N THR A 94 -3.19 -1.62 14.21
CA THR A 94 -2.78 -0.29 14.71
C THR A 94 -3.86 0.76 14.56
N VAL A 95 -4.86 0.50 13.73
CA VAL A 95 -5.91 1.46 13.39
C VAL A 95 -7.09 1.33 14.34
N GLN A 96 -7.57 2.44 14.86
CA GLN A 96 -8.78 2.54 15.65
C GLN A 96 -10.01 2.65 14.77
N ASN A 97 -9.98 3.59 13.83
CA ASN A 97 -11.04 3.78 12.84
C ASN A 97 -10.49 4.46 11.58
N ILE A 98 -11.21 4.25 10.49
CA ILE A 98 -11.02 4.96 9.22
C ILE A 98 -12.28 5.77 8.99
N THR A 99 -12.12 7.07 8.78
CA THR A 99 -13.21 7.98 8.43
C THR A 99 -13.01 8.46 7.01
N VAL A 100 -14.02 8.27 6.17
CA VAL A 100 -13.99 8.72 4.78
C VAL A 100 -15.09 9.74 4.55
N SER A 101 -14.71 10.95 4.20
CA SER A 101 -15.60 11.99 3.73
C SER A 101 -15.48 12.13 2.22
N LYS A 102 -16.59 11.99 1.51
CA LYS A 102 -16.69 12.17 0.05
C LYS A 102 -17.27 13.53 -0.34
N VAL A 103 -17.50 14.36 0.66
CA VAL A 103 -18.00 15.73 0.50
C VAL A 103 -16.99 16.63 1.18
N TYR A 104 -16.80 17.82 0.63
CA TYR A 104 -15.91 18.80 1.22
C TYR A 104 -16.33 19.14 2.65
N ASP A 105 -15.38 19.07 3.55
CA ASP A 105 -15.52 19.49 4.95
C ASP A 105 -14.59 20.67 5.21
N ALA A 106 -15.15 21.78 5.72
CA ALA A 106 -14.40 22.98 6.05
C ALA A 106 -13.37 22.76 7.17
N ALA A 107 -13.49 21.69 7.95
CA ALA A 107 -12.52 21.31 8.98
C ALA A 107 -11.32 20.54 8.40
N ALA A 108 -11.41 20.07 7.16
CA ALA A 108 -10.33 19.39 6.44
C ALA A 108 -9.57 20.36 5.53
N PHE A 109 -8.43 19.92 5.03
CA PHE A 109 -7.64 20.68 4.06
C PHE A 109 -8.39 20.85 2.75
N ALA A 110 -8.30 22.03 2.12
CA ALA A 110 -9.07 22.39 0.93
C ALA A 110 -8.55 21.78 -0.38
N ASP A 111 -7.60 20.88 -0.32
CA ASP A 111 -6.86 20.34 -1.48
C ASP A 111 -7.44 19.03 -2.04
N TYR A 112 -8.70 18.71 -1.72
CA TYR A 112 -9.36 17.52 -2.26
C TYR A 112 -10.72 17.80 -2.86
N SER A 113 -11.10 17.02 -3.86
CA SER A 113 -12.43 17.00 -4.49
C SER A 113 -12.99 15.58 -4.64
N GLY A 114 -12.17 14.57 -4.41
CA GLY A 114 -12.55 13.15 -4.41
C GLY A 114 -13.02 12.69 -3.03
N ALA A 115 -12.06 12.35 -2.17
CA ALA A 115 -12.31 11.97 -0.79
C ALA A 115 -11.21 12.46 0.15
N HIS A 116 -11.61 12.71 1.39
CA HIS A 116 -10.72 12.86 2.52
C HIS A 116 -10.77 11.58 3.36
N ILE A 117 -9.63 10.93 3.53
CA ILE A 117 -9.49 9.68 4.29
C ILE A 117 -8.68 10.00 5.54
N ASN A 118 -9.32 9.97 6.69
CA ASN A 118 -8.63 10.11 7.97
C ASN A 118 -8.44 8.75 8.62
N ILE A 119 -7.19 8.40 8.89
CA ILE A 119 -6.81 7.18 9.59
C ILE A 119 -6.51 7.56 11.03
N SER A 120 -7.30 7.06 11.97
CA SER A 120 -7.06 7.26 13.39
C SER A 120 -6.39 6.03 13.97
N THR A 121 -5.23 6.22 14.59
CA THR A 121 -4.53 5.16 15.29
C THR A 121 -5.11 4.93 16.70
N LYS A 122 -4.89 3.74 17.25
CA LYS A 122 -5.31 3.44 18.62
C LYS A 122 -4.58 4.35 19.60
N GLU A 123 -5.32 5.17 20.31
CA GLU A 123 -4.78 6.09 21.31
C GLU A 123 -4.49 5.41 22.65
N ASN A 124 -5.33 4.45 23.02
CA ASN A 124 -5.18 3.69 24.25
C ASN A 124 -5.22 2.20 23.92
N ILE A 125 -4.33 1.46 24.56
CA ILE A 125 -4.33 0.01 24.56
C ILE A 125 -5.02 -0.39 25.87
N PRO A 126 -6.30 -0.86 25.83
CA PRO A 126 -7.03 -1.18 27.06
C PRO A 126 -6.38 -2.32 27.81
N GLU A 127 -5.80 -3.28 27.11
CA GLU A 127 -5.10 -4.44 27.66
C GLU A 127 -3.88 -4.77 26.81
N ASP A 128 -2.85 -5.31 27.41
CA ASP A 128 -1.69 -5.81 26.68
C ASP A 128 -2.15 -6.90 25.71
N PHE A 129 -1.70 -6.81 24.45
CA PHE A 129 -2.09 -7.80 23.44
C PHE A 129 -0.90 -8.20 22.56
N PHE A 130 -0.98 -9.43 22.10
CA PHE A 130 -0.14 -9.96 21.05
C PHE A 130 -1.05 -10.59 19.99
N GLN A 131 -0.94 -10.13 18.76
CA GLN A 131 -1.74 -10.61 17.65
C GLN A 131 -0.84 -11.12 16.53
N LEU A 132 -1.05 -12.37 16.14
CA LEU A 132 -0.44 -12.97 14.98
C LEU A 132 -1.55 -13.32 13.97
N SER A 133 -1.43 -12.81 12.76
CA SER A 133 -2.35 -13.13 11.65
C SER A 133 -1.55 -13.68 10.49
N LEU A 134 -1.99 -14.80 9.94
CA LEU A 134 -1.43 -15.41 8.75
C LEU A 134 -2.50 -15.43 7.66
N ASN A 135 -2.15 -14.91 6.51
CA ASN A 135 -3.03 -14.86 5.35
C ASN A 135 -2.42 -15.69 4.23
N THR A 136 -3.23 -16.47 3.56
CA THR A 136 -2.85 -17.15 2.34
C THR A 136 -3.89 -16.90 1.27
N GLY A 137 -3.43 -16.76 0.05
CA GLY A 137 -4.28 -16.50 -1.09
C GLY A 137 -3.64 -16.98 -2.40
N GLY A 138 -4.38 -16.82 -3.48
CA GLY A 138 -3.83 -17.10 -4.80
C GLY A 138 -4.85 -16.81 -5.88
N LYS A 139 -4.36 -16.43 -7.04
CA LYS A 139 -5.19 -16.24 -8.23
C LYS A 139 -5.11 -17.51 -9.07
N PHE A 140 -6.24 -18.08 -9.46
CA PHE A 140 -6.29 -19.30 -10.26
C PHE A 140 -5.52 -19.22 -11.59
N ASN A 141 -5.42 -18.00 -12.15
CA ASN A 141 -4.65 -17.76 -13.36
C ASN A 141 -3.13 -17.65 -13.13
N THR A 142 -2.68 -17.63 -11.88
CA THR A 142 -1.27 -17.44 -11.53
C THR A 142 -0.70 -18.65 -10.77
N LEU A 143 -1.53 -19.28 -9.93
CA LEU A 143 -1.11 -20.38 -9.05
C LEU A 143 -0.62 -21.58 -9.86
N GLY A 144 0.59 -22.03 -9.59
CA GLY A 144 1.21 -23.18 -10.28
C GLY A 144 1.68 -22.90 -11.71
N LYS A 145 1.44 -21.71 -12.25
CA LYS A 145 1.94 -21.35 -13.57
C LYS A 145 3.37 -20.80 -13.48
N ASP A 146 4.08 -20.97 -14.59
CA ASP A 146 5.43 -20.46 -14.75
C ASP A 146 5.41 -18.94 -14.89
N ARG A 147 6.31 -18.27 -14.21
CA ARG A 147 6.54 -16.83 -14.31
C ARG A 147 8.00 -16.56 -14.64
N TYR A 148 8.23 -15.49 -15.34
CA TYR A 148 9.59 -15.00 -15.57
C TYR A 148 9.97 -14.03 -14.46
N GLN A 149 11.11 -14.29 -13.84
CA GLN A 149 11.67 -13.44 -12.79
C GLN A 149 13.13 -13.18 -13.11
N MET A 150 13.58 -11.93 -13.00
CA MET A 150 15.01 -11.66 -13.02
C MET A 150 15.66 -12.31 -11.81
N ASP A 151 16.77 -13.00 -12.04
CA ASP A 151 17.53 -13.65 -10.97
C ASP A 151 18.11 -12.57 -10.06
N ARG A 152 17.56 -12.49 -8.88
CA ARG A 152 18.01 -11.64 -7.81
C ARG A 152 18.76 -12.52 -6.82
N SER A 153 20.08 -12.53 -6.91
CA SER A 153 20.92 -13.36 -6.03
C SER A 153 21.05 -12.82 -4.61
N GLY A 154 20.44 -11.65 -4.32
CA GLY A 154 20.53 -10.99 -3.04
C GLY A 154 19.37 -11.30 -2.10
N SER A 155 19.65 -11.53 -0.82
CA SER A 155 18.67 -11.45 0.27
C SER A 155 18.10 -10.03 0.32
N LEU A 156 16.78 -9.89 0.60
CA LEU A 156 16.12 -8.58 0.78
C LEU A 156 16.79 -7.71 1.87
N LEU A 157 17.56 -8.34 2.76
CA LEU A 157 18.27 -7.70 3.87
C LEU A 157 19.75 -7.47 3.56
N LYS A 158 20.24 -7.93 2.42
CA LYS A 158 21.65 -7.75 2.03
C LYS A 158 21.76 -6.50 1.17
N THR A 159 22.22 -5.42 1.74
CA THR A 159 22.69 -4.26 0.97
C THR A 159 23.82 -4.72 0.06
N PRO A 160 23.88 -4.28 -1.22
CA PRO A 160 25.05 -4.53 -2.06
C PRO A 160 26.28 -3.99 -1.31
N SER A 161 27.16 -4.87 -0.90
CA SER A 161 28.43 -4.47 -0.29
C SER A 161 29.36 -4.07 -1.42
N VAL A 162 29.42 -2.78 -1.71
CA VAL A 162 30.55 -2.22 -2.42
C VAL A 162 31.72 -2.25 -1.43
N ASP A 163 32.84 -2.84 -1.83
CA ASP A 163 34.04 -2.84 -1.00
C ASP A 163 34.38 -1.39 -0.64
N ALA A 164 34.58 -1.11 0.64
CA ALA A 164 34.90 0.24 1.11
C ALA A 164 36.12 0.82 0.39
N ALA A 165 37.08 -0.03 0.02
CA ALA A 165 38.24 0.37 -0.79
C ALA A 165 37.84 0.87 -2.19
N ALA A 166 36.74 0.40 -2.76
CA ALA A 166 36.27 0.83 -4.07
C ALA A 166 35.63 2.22 -4.05
N LEU A 167 35.12 2.68 -2.91
CA LEU A 167 34.52 4.00 -2.76
C LEU A 167 35.53 5.15 -2.79
N ASP A 168 36.78 4.89 -2.39
CA ASP A 168 37.85 5.87 -2.35
C ASP A 168 38.73 5.83 -3.60
N MET A 169 38.43 4.98 -4.60
CA MET A 169 39.21 4.86 -5.83
C MET A 169 38.97 6.05 -6.77
N PRO A 170 40.06 6.55 -7.45
CA PRO A 170 39.88 7.47 -8.56
C PRO A 170 39.00 6.87 -9.68
N LEU A 171 38.23 7.71 -10.38
CA LEU A 171 37.22 7.28 -11.35
C LEU A 171 37.76 6.31 -12.42
N MET A 172 39.01 6.50 -12.87
CA MET A 172 39.63 5.60 -13.87
C MET A 172 40.00 4.22 -13.32
N GLU A 173 40.36 4.13 -12.04
CA GLU A 173 40.61 2.85 -11.36
C GLU A 173 39.31 2.14 -11.02
N PHE A 174 38.31 2.89 -10.62
CA PHE A 174 36.98 2.39 -10.37
C PHE A 174 36.33 1.76 -11.63
N ASP A 175 36.48 2.39 -12.81
CA ASP A 175 36.02 1.82 -14.09
C ASP A 175 36.71 0.49 -14.41
N LYS A 176 37.98 0.37 -14.10
CA LYS A 176 38.72 -0.87 -14.25
C LYS A 176 38.33 -1.94 -13.26
N TYR A 177 38.05 -1.52 -12.01
CA TYR A 177 37.59 -2.40 -10.94
C TYR A 177 36.22 -2.97 -11.25
N VAL A 178 35.26 -2.15 -11.71
CA VAL A 178 33.91 -2.56 -12.08
C VAL A 178 33.90 -3.57 -13.24
N LYS A 179 34.83 -3.43 -14.19
CA LYS A 179 34.96 -4.37 -15.32
C LYS A 179 35.50 -5.74 -14.91
N THR A 180 36.24 -5.81 -13.82
CA THR A 180 36.88 -7.04 -13.34
C THR A 180 36.12 -7.68 -12.16
N HIS A 181 35.33 -6.91 -11.41
CA HIS A 181 34.58 -7.37 -10.25
C HIS A 181 33.10 -7.13 -10.48
N ASN A 182 32.31 -8.14 -10.31
CA ASN A 182 30.83 -8.03 -10.43
C ASN A 182 30.30 -7.35 -9.16
N ILE A 183 30.17 -6.02 -9.19
CA ILE A 183 29.69 -5.22 -8.04
C ILE A 183 28.18 -5.43 -7.83
N PHE A 184 27.46 -5.74 -8.90
CA PHE A 184 26.02 -5.96 -8.87
C PHE A 184 25.69 -7.43 -9.14
N ASP A 185 25.21 -8.09 -8.15
CA ASP A 185 24.71 -9.47 -8.22
C ASP A 185 23.38 -9.59 -9.02
N THR A 186 23.11 -8.65 -9.91
CA THR A 186 21.88 -8.60 -10.69
C THR A 186 22.15 -9.01 -12.12
N SER A 187 21.63 -10.16 -12.48
CA SER A 187 21.54 -10.58 -13.88
C SER A 187 20.23 -10.07 -14.48
N PHE A 188 20.29 -9.50 -15.69
CA PHE A 188 19.10 -9.19 -16.49
C PHE A 188 18.50 -10.44 -17.15
N ALA A 189 19.10 -11.61 -16.97
CA ALA A 189 18.56 -12.85 -17.47
C ALA A 189 17.28 -13.23 -16.70
N ALA A 190 16.19 -13.43 -17.42
CA ALA A 190 14.94 -13.89 -16.84
C ALA A 190 14.99 -15.40 -16.65
N SER A 191 14.83 -15.86 -15.44
CA SER A 191 14.67 -17.28 -15.11
C SER A 191 13.20 -17.64 -14.94
N LYS A 192 12.84 -18.84 -15.37
CA LYS A 192 11.48 -19.36 -15.27
C LYS A 192 11.31 -20.00 -13.89
N LYS A 193 10.34 -19.50 -13.12
CA LYS A 193 10.03 -20.01 -11.77
C LYS A 193 8.52 -20.24 -11.63
N SER A 194 8.13 -21.29 -10.93
CA SER A 194 6.73 -21.55 -10.62
C SER A 194 6.20 -20.55 -9.60
N SER A 195 4.97 -20.09 -9.81
CA SER A 195 4.30 -19.19 -8.87
C SER A 195 3.74 -19.97 -7.69
N LEU A 196 4.20 -19.62 -6.49
CA LEU A 196 3.72 -20.18 -5.23
C LEU A 196 2.42 -19.46 -4.79
N PRO A 197 1.69 -20.02 -3.81
CA PRO A 197 0.60 -19.29 -3.16
C PRO A 197 1.08 -17.95 -2.56
N GLU A 198 0.21 -16.96 -2.57
CA GLU A 198 0.46 -15.71 -1.88
C GLU A 198 0.43 -15.97 -0.37
N LEU A 199 1.46 -15.53 0.33
CA LEU A 199 1.57 -15.65 1.77
C LEU A 199 1.71 -14.25 2.37
N GLY A 200 0.93 -13.96 3.39
CA GLY A 200 1.03 -12.74 4.16
C GLY A 200 1.04 -13.04 5.65
N GLY A 201 1.73 -12.23 6.41
CA GLY A 201 1.76 -12.29 7.86
C GLY A 201 1.67 -10.89 8.44
N ASN A 202 0.96 -10.78 9.55
CA ASN A 202 0.85 -9.55 10.31
C ASN A 202 1.06 -9.87 11.79
N LEU A 203 1.95 -9.14 12.43
CA LEU A 203 2.30 -9.27 13.82
C LEU A 203 2.04 -7.93 14.50
N GLY A 204 1.14 -7.92 15.49
CA GLY A 204 0.80 -6.75 16.29
C GLY A 204 1.15 -6.98 17.76
N PHE A 205 1.73 -5.99 18.37
CA PHE A 205 2.10 -6.02 19.79
C PHE A 205 1.69 -4.70 20.44
N GLY A 206 1.00 -4.79 21.56
CA GLY A 206 0.64 -3.64 22.38
C GLY A 206 0.94 -3.90 23.84
N LYS A 207 1.66 -2.97 24.51
CA LYS A 207 2.00 -3.08 25.92
C LYS A 207 1.90 -1.75 26.62
N ASN A 208 1.38 -1.81 27.85
CA ASN A 208 1.26 -0.65 28.75
C ASN A 208 2.33 -0.73 29.84
N PHE A 209 3.03 0.35 30.03
CA PHE A 209 4.02 0.52 31.11
C PHE A 209 3.53 1.62 32.06
N GLY A 210 3.34 1.28 33.33
CA GLY A 210 3.07 2.26 34.38
C GLY A 210 4.36 2.95 34.82
N ILE A 211 4.47 4.24 34.58
CA ILE A 211 5.60 5.07 35.03
C ILE A 211 5.07 6.10 36.00
N SER A 212 5.25 5.86 37.31
CA SER A 212 4.74 6.74 38.35
C SER A 212 3.23 6.96 38.25
N ASN A 213 2.80 8.17 37.92
CA ASN A 213 1.38 8.55 37.80
C ASN A 213 0.88 8.60 36.35
N GLN A 214 1.68 8.10 35.40
CA GLN A 214 1.37 8.12 33.96
C GLN A 214 1.48 6.70 33.39
N THR A 215 0.72 6.44 32.31
CA THR A 215 0.80 5.20 31.56
C THR A 215 1.42 5.47 30.19
N LEU A 216 2.53 4.81 29.91
CA LEU A 216 3.13 4.79 28.59
C LEU A 216 2.62 3.56 27.83
N SER A 217 1.94 3.77 26.73
CA SER A 217 1.48 2.71 25.84
C SER A 217 2.40 2.59 24.64
N LEU A 218 2.95 1.40 24.41
CA LEU A 218 3.75 1.06 23.23
C LEU A 218 2.92 0.18 22.30
N LEU A 219 2.75 0.63 21.07
CA LEU A 219 2.12 -0.12 20.00
C LEU A 219 3.13 -0.36 18.89
N ALA A 220 3.35 -1.62 18.52
CA ALA A 220 4.20 -1.99 17.41
C ALA A 220 3.49 -2.97 16.48
N SER A 221 3.73 -2.85 15.18
CA SER A 221 3.24 -3.79 14.20
C SER A 221 4.29 -4.06 13.12
N PHE A 222 4.29 -5.29 12.65
CA PHE A 222 5.10 -5.73 11.52
C PHE A 222 4.20 -6.50 10.57
N SER A 223 4.22 -6.13 9.29
CA SER A 223 3.50 -6.85 8.25
C SER A 223 4.42 -7.18 7.09
N ALA A 224 4.27 -8.38 6.56
CA ALA A 224 4.96 -8.83 5.37
C ALA A 224 3.99 -9.62 4.50
N SER A 225 3.99 -9.35 3.21
CA SER A 225 3.19 -10.09 2.25
C SER A 225 3.96 -10.24 0.94
N ASN A 226 3.72 -11.34 0.25
CA ASN A 226 4.17 -11.53 -1.11
C ASN A 226 2.96 -11.78 -2.00
N GLY A 227 2.98 -11.21 -3.20
CA GLY A 227 1.96 -11.44 -4.20
C GLY A 227 2.61 -11.75 -5.55
N TYR A 228 1.93 -12.59 -6.33
CA TYR A 228 2.35 -12.95 -7.67
C TYR A 228 1.28 -12.55 -8.67
N GLN A 229 1.72 -11.92 -9.76
CA GLN A 229 0.84 -11.57 -10.87
C GLN A 229 1.42 -12.16 -12.15
N ASN A 230 0.58 -12.91 -12.86
CA ASN A 230 0.87 -13.37 -14.20
C ASN A 230 -0.12 -12.72 -15.16
N MET A 231 0.39 -12.05 -16.18
CA MET A 231 -0.41 -11.49 -17.26
C MET A 231 -0.01 -12.23 -18.54
N GLU A 232 -0.89 -13.09 -19.01
CA GLU A 232 -0.80 -13.71 -20.33
C GLU A 232 -1.55 -12.80 -21.31
N ASP A 233 -1.03 -12.63 -22.51
CA ASP A 233 -1.62 -11.81 -23.58
C ASP A 233 -1.86 -10.33 -23.15
N ALA A 234 -0.93 -9.76 -22.40
CA ALA A 234 -1.01 -8.36 -22.00
C ALA A 234 -0.86 -7.45 -23.24
N PHE A 235 -1.92 -6.71 -23.51
CA PHE A 235 -1.94 -5.72 -24.56
C PHE A 235 -1.53 -4.35 -24.02
N TYR A 236 -0.46 -3.79 -24.54
CA TYR A 236 0.01 -2.46 -24.17
C TYR A 236 -0.36 -1.47 -25.29
N LYS A 237 -1.17 -0.48 -24.96
CA LYS A 237 -1.59 0.57 -25.91
C LYS A 237 -1.23 1.93 -25.36
N THR A 238 -0.33 2.62 -26.04
CA THR A 238 -0.04 4.02 -25.78
C THR A 238 -0.78 4.87 -26.81
N LEU A 239 -1.61 5.79 -26.35
CA LEU A 239 -2.33 6.73 -27.20
C LEU A 239 -1.68 8.10 -27.05
N GLU A 240 -1.18 8.63 -28.16
CA GLU A 240 -0.69 10.00 -28.22
C GLU A 240 -1.69 10.86 -29.00
N ALA A 241 -2.01 12.02 -28.43
CA ALA A 241 -2.82 13.02 -29.12
C ALA A 241 -1.90 13.89 -29.96
N THR A 242 -1.94 13.71 -31.28
CA THR A 242 -1.24 14.58 -32.23
C THR A 242 -2.29 15.40 -32.99
N GLY A 243 -2.44 16.68 -32.62
CA GLY A 243 -3.45 17.53 -33.16
C GLY A 243 -4.88 17.10 -32.80
N THR A 244 -5.72 16.83 -33.81
CA THR A 244 -7.11 16.40 -33.63
C THR A 244 -7.31 14.88 -33.64
N CYS A 245 -6.26 14.09 -33.86
CA CYS A 245 -6.33 12.62 -33.95
C CYS A 245 -5.56 11.93 -32.84
N LEU A 246 -6.14 10.88 -32.30
CA LEU A 246 -5.45 9.92 -31.49
C LEU A 246 -4.77 8.89 -32.39
N LEU A 247 -3.44 8.87 -32.39
CA LEU A 247 -2.68 7.88 -33.14
C LEU A 247 -2.34 6.68 -32.25
N TYR A 248 -2.57 5.52 -32.78
CA TYR A 248 -2.15 4.27 -32.22
C TYR A 248 -0.67 4.02 -32.53
N THR A 249 0.17 3.95 -31.50
CA THR A 249 1.63 3.91 -31.65
C THR A 249 2.24 2.53 -31.47
N SER A 250 1.49 1.57 -30.97
CA SER A 250 1.99 0.22 -30.69
C SER A 250 1.18 -0.81 -31.47
N PRO A 251 1.76 -1.51 -32.46
CA PRO A 251 1.06 -2.58 -33.14
C PRO A 251 0.77 -3.72 -32.20
N SER A 252 -0.41 -4.30 -32.30
CA SER A 252 -0.76 -5.52 -31.62
C SER A 252 0.11 -6.69 -32.14
N PRO A 253 0.51 -7.63 -31.30
CA PRO A 253 1.18 -8.85 -31.77
C PRO A 253 0.40 -9.58 -32.89
N ARG A 254 -0.92 -9.42 -32.94
CA ARG A 254 -1.77 -9.99 -33.99
C ARG A 254 -1.74 -9.22 -35.31
N ASP A 255 -1.33 -7.94 -35.28
CA ASP A 255 -1.25 -7.13 -36.49
C ASP A 255 0.03 -7.40 -37.28
N THR A 256 1.08 -7.95 -36.63
CA THR A 256 2.32 -8.36 -37.26
C THR A 256 2.22 -9.70 -37.98
N GLU A 257 1.19 -10.51 -37.72
CA GLU A 257 0.97 -11.80 -38.39
C GLU A 257 0.14 -11.68 -39.66
N ARG A 258 -0.37 -10.49 -40.02
CA ARG A 258 -1.23 -10.24 -41.17
C ARG A 258 -0.60 -9.41 -42.30
N SER A 259 0.68 -9.05 -42.17
CA SER A 259 1.41 -8.34 -43.22
C SER A 259 2.38 -9.21 -44.00
#